data_d729aa568ae74bc5002ee4a766d379f1
#
_entry.id   d729aa568ae74bc5002ee4a766d379f1
#
_cell.length_a   1.000
_cell.length_b   1.000
_cell.length_c   1.000
_cell.angle_alpha   90.00
_cell.angle_beta   90.00
_cell.angle_gamma   90.00
#
_symmetry.space_group_name_H-M   'P 1'
#
loop_
_entity.id
_entity.type
_entity.pdbx_description
1 polymer ?
#
loop_
_entity_poly.entity_id
_entity_poly.type
_entity_poly.pdbx_seq_one_letter_code
_entity_poly.pdbx_strand_id
1 'polypeptide(L)'
;MDIKKRSEVAIEDTWDLTPLFADEAAWEEGMKALQQEIDKAPSFKGKLGEGKESFLATFAWYEKTGILAERLYSWAFLQYAGDASDSNNVKRYSLISQSLAQLGANMAYFDPELLAIGEETVQAYLQDPSFAPYKVYLEKSRRFKEHVLSEKEERIMALQSEVSSTARTTFGDLTNVDFDFGSIDGKSLTQSTFSSFLMSEDRELRKKAYKQFYAVYDQHKHTIARLYEGQVKQDKFSCKARGYE
;
A
#
# COMPACT_ATOMS: atom_id res chain seq x y z
N MET A 1 -10.88 -15.82 25.23
CA MET A 1 -10.83 -14.36 25.43
C MET A 1 -11.90 -13.80 24.52
N ASP A 2 -12.80 -12.97 25.04
CA ASP A 2 -13.70 -12.22 24.16
C ASP A 2 -12.89 -11.12 23.48
N ILE A 3 -13.09 -10.97 22.17
CA ILE A 3 -12.45 -9.87 21.43
C ILE A 3 -13.25 -8.61 21.77
N LYS A 4 -12.55 -7.66 22.36
CA LYS A 4 -13.08 -6.33 22.64
C LYS A 4 -13.28 -5.58 21.33
N LYS A 5 -14.31 -4.76 21.24
CA LYS A 5 -14.40 -3.75 20.18
C LYS A 5 -13.26 -2.75 20.33
N ARG A 6 -12.86 -2.12 19.24
CA ARG A 6 -11.76 -1.12 19.27
C ARG A 6 -11.95 -0.04 20.34
N SER A 7 -13.20 0.42 20.52
CA SER A 7 -13.58 1.40 21.54
C SER A 7 -13.49 0.90 22.99
N GLU A 8 -13.38 -0.40 23.22
CA GLU A 8 -13.27 -1.04 24.53
C GLU A 8 -11.82 -1.40 24.90
N VAL A 9 -10.88 -1.20 23.96
CA VAL A 9 -9.45 -1.43 24.16
C VAL A 9 -8.87 -0.20 24.85
N ALA A 10 -8.15 -0.38 25.96
CA ALA A 10 -7.49 0.70 26.66
C ALA A 10 -6.44 1.36 25.74
N ILE A 11 -6.29 2.69 25.84
CA ILE A 11 -5.36 3.43 24.95
C ILE A 11 -3.93 2.91 25.12
N GLU A 12 -3.53 2.53 26.33
CA GLU A 12 -2.21 1.95 26.63
C GLU A 12 -1.92 0.62 25.94
N ASP A 13 -2.98 -0.10 25.53
CA ASP A 13 -2.89 -1.36 24.75
C ASP A 13 -2.93 -1.12 23.24
N THR A 14 -2.83 0.12 22.78
CA THR A 14 -2.91 0.50 21.38
C THR A 14 -1.64 1.14 20.89
N TRP A 15 -1.40 1.11 19.58
CA TRP A 15 -0.29 1.82 18.97
C TRP A 15 -0.49 3.34 19.11
N ASP A 16 0.56 4.04 19.58
CA ASP A 16 0.60 5.50 19.56
C ASP A 16 0.93 5.98 18.14
N LEU A 17 -0.04 6.62 17.50
CA LEU A 17 0.10 7.17 16.15
C LEU A 17 0.43 8.68 16.15
N THR A 18 0.52 9.30 17.34
CA THR A 18 0.82 10.74 17.46
C THR A 18 2.17 11.16 16.88
N PRO A 19 3.24 10.29 16.83
CA PRO A 19 4.46 10.62 16.11
C PRO A 19 4.31 10.76 14.59
N LEU A 20 3.26 10.16 13.99
CA LEU A 20 2.93 10.36 12.58
C LEU A 20 2.14 11.66 12.42
N PHE A 21 0.97 11.76 13.06
CA PHE A 21 0.15 12.96 13.13
C PHE A 21 -0.53 13.02 14.51
N ALA A 22 -0.50 14.18 15.14
CA ALA A 22 -1.02 14.36 16.49
C ALA A 22 -2.51 14.06 16.60
N ASP A 23 -3.28 14.40 15.57
CA ASP A 23 -4.72 14.22 15.48
C ASP A 23 -5.19 14.23 14.01
N GLU A 24 -6.51 14.11 13.80
CA GLU A 24 -7.13 14.15 12.48
C GLU A 24 -6.91 15.49 11.76
N ALA A 25 -6.96 16.60 12.50
CA ALA A 25 -6.78 17.94 11.92
C ALA A 25 -5.36 18.09 11.35
N ALA A 26 -4.35 17.60 12.07
CA ALA A 26 -2.97 17.56 11.59
C ALA A 26 -2.80 16.65 10.35
N TRP A 27 -3.50 15.52 10.29
CA TRP A 27 -3.52 14.64 9.13
C TRP A 27 -4.20 15.32 7.92
N GLU A 28 -5.34 16.00 8.11
CA GLU A 28 -6.03 16.74 7.04
C GLU A 28 -5.16 17.88 6.49
N GLU A 29 -4.40 18.57 7.35
CA GLU A 29 -3.45 19.59 6.92
C GLU A 29 -2.30 18.97 6.09
N GLY A 30 -1.83 17.80 6.51
CA GLY A 30 -0.88 17.00 5.73
C GLY A 30 -1.44 16.59 4.37
N MET A 31 -2.71 16.21 4.27
CA MET A 31 -3.37 15.89 3.00
C MET A 31 -3.42 17.10 2.05
N LYS A 32 -3.70 18.31 2.58
CA LYS A 32 -3.65 19.56 1.80
C LYS A 32 -2.23 19.84 1.29
N ALA A 33 -1.22 19.63 2.15
CA ALA A 33 0.18 19.78 1.75
C ALA A 33 0.57 18.77 0.67
N LEU A 34 0.12 17.51 0.79
CA LEU A 34 0.34 16.49 -0.24
C LEU A 34 -0.30 16.89 -1.57
N GLN A 35 -1.53 17.42 -1.55
CA GLN A 35 -2.20 17.88 -2.77
C GLN A 35 -1.39 18.96 -3.48
N GLN A 36 -0.79 19.91 -2.75
CA GLN A 36 0.10 20.93 -3.33
C GLN A 36 1.32 20.30 -4.01
N GLU A 37 1.92 19.26 -3.41
CA GLU A 37 3.04 18.56 -4.03
C GLU A 37 2.60 17.73 -5.26
N ILE A 38 1.40 17.13 -5.23
CA ILE A 38 0.80 16.46 -6.40
C ILE A 38 0.63 17.43 -7.57
N ASP A 39 0.15 18.65 -7.29
CA ASP A 39 -0.05 19.70 -8.30
C ASP A 39 1.28 20.22 -8.86
N LYS A 40 2.35 20.18 -8.06
CA LYS A 40 3.71 20.55 -8.51
C LYS A 40 4.40 19.48 -9.33
N ALA A 41 4.03 18.19 -9.17
CA ALA A 41 4.73 17.06 -9.79
C ALA A 41 5.01 17.28 -11.31
N PRO A 42 4.05 17.79 -12.13
CA PRO A 42 4.32 18.03 -13.55
C PRO A 42 5.40 19.08 -13.82
N SER A 43 5.73 19.98 -12.88
CA SER A 43 6.74 21.03 -13.08
C SER A 43 8.18 20.46 -13.02
N PHE A 44 8.37 19.26 -12.51
CA PHE A 44 9.64 18.54 -12.50
C PHE A 44 9.88 17.70 -13.76
N LYS A 45 8.89 17.61 -14.64
CA LYS A 45 9.03 16.91 -15.91
C LYS A 45 10.12 17.56 -16.77
N GLY A 46 11.01 16.73 -17.32
CA GLY A 46 12.17 17.16 -18.10
C GLY A 46 13.39 17.53 -17.26
N LYS A 47 13.26 17.61 -15.93
CA LYS A 47 14.30 18.12 -15.05
C LYS A 47 15.42 17.12 -14.73
N LEU A 48 15.15 15.83 -14.81
CA LEU A 48 16.16 14.80 -14.49
C LEU A 48 17.34 14.80 -15.46
N GLY A 49 17.12 15.18 -16.72
CA GLY A 49 18.17 15.25 -17.76
C GLY A 49 18.88 16.58 -17.90
N GLU A 50 18.46 17.65 -17.20
CA GLU A 50 19.03 19.00 -17.35
C GLU A 50 20.40 19.19 -16.70
N GLY A 51 20.86 18.23 -15.89
CA GLY A 51 22.16 18.25 -15.23
C GLY A 51 22.09 17.97 -13.73
N LYS A 52 23.26 17.99 -13.08
CA LYS A 52 23.45 17.57 -11.69
C LYS A 52 22.52 18.29 -10.69
N GLU A 53 22.48 19.63 -10.74
CA GLU A 53 21.70 20.42 -9.77
C GLU A 53 20.21 20.20 -9.92
N SER A 54 19.72 20.16 -11.16
CA SER A 54 18.32 19.89 -11.48
C SER A 54 17.89 18.49 -11.07
N PHE A 55 18.76 17.49 -11.29
CA PHE A 55 18.56 16.13 -10.84
C PHE A 55 18.42 16.07 -9.32
N LEU A 56 19.39 16.60 -8.58
CA LEU A 56 19.38 16.58 -7.10
C LEU A 56 18.18 17.32 -6.52
N ALA A 57 17.78 18.45 -7.11
CA ALA A 57 16.58 19.18 -6.68
C ALA A 57 15.30 18.35 -6.91
N THR A 58 15.19 17.65 -8.04
CA THR A 58 14.07 16.77 -8.35
C THR A 58 14.00 15.60 -7.39
N PHE A 59 15.14 14.95 -7.10
CA PHE A 59 15.18 13.84 -6.15
C PHE A 59 14.89 14.28 -4.70
N ALA A 60 15.39 15.43 -4.27
CA ALA A 60 15.07 15.98 -2.96
C ALA A 60 13.57 16.27 -2.80
N TRP A 61 12.93 16.79 -3.85
CA TRP A 61 11.48 16.95 -3.88
C TRP A 61 10.76 15.59 -3.85
N TYR A 62 11.18 14.63 -4.64
CA TYR A 62 10.64 13.27 -4.71
C TYR A 62 10.68 12.59 -3.33
N GLU A 63 11.84 12.62 -2.67
CA GLU A 63 12.03 12.04 -1.34
C GLU A 63 11.14 12.72 -0.29
N LYS A 64 11.13 14.04 -0.24
CA LYS A 64 10.29 14.81 0.69
C LYS A 64 8.80 14.51 0.50
N THR A 65 8.36 14.47 -0.75
CA THR A 65 6.96 14.16 -1.10
C THR A 65 6.61 12.71 -0.74
N GLY A 66 7.53 11.77 -1.02
CA GLY A 66 7.38 10.36 -0.67
C GLY A 66 7.26 10.14 0.84
N ILE A 67 8.10 10.78 1.65
CA ILE A 67 8.02 10.71 3.12
C ILE A 67 6.68 11.24 3.63
N LEU A 68 6.20 12.37 3.13
CA LEU A 68 4.89 12.92 3.51
C LEU A 68 3.76 11.95 3.13
N ALA A 69 3.78 11.45 1.91
CA ALA A 69 2.78 10.51 1.40
C ALA A 69 2.75 9.21 2.21
N GLU A 70 3.92 8.63 2.55
CA GLU A 70 4.03 7.42 3.34
C GLU A 70 3.53 7.63 4.78
N ARG A 71 3.84 8.74 5.41
CA ARG A 71 3.34 9.08 6.76
C ARG A 71 1.81 9.20 6.78
N LEU A 72 1.24 9.89 5.79
CA LEU A 72 -0.22 10.04 5.65
C LEU A 72 -0.90 8.69 5.44
N TYR A 73 -0.33 7.87 4.55
CA TYR A 73 -0.82 6.53 4.30
C TYR A 73 -0.74 5.65 5.54
N SER A 74 0.41 5.63 6.22
CA SER A 74 0.62 4.79 7.39
C SER A 74 -0.34 5.14 8.52
N TRP A 75 -0.58 6.42 8.79
CA TRP A 75 -1.53 6.85 9.81
C TRP A 75 -2.97 6.40 9.49
N ALA A 76 -3.44 6.61 8.27
CA ALA A 76 -4.77 6.21 7.84
C ALA A 76 -4.92 4.69 7.78
N PHE A 77 -3.92 3.98 7.25
CA PHE A 77 -3.91 2.53 7.15
C PHE A 77 -3.93 1.84 8.52
N LEU A 78 -3.14 2.32 9.49
CA LEU A 78 -3.08 1.72 10.82
C LEU A 78 -4.40 1.88 11.58
N GLN A 79 -5.12 2.99 11.39
CA GLN A 79 -6.47 3.14 11.94
C GLN A 79 -7.48 2.23 11.25
N TYR A 80 -7.43 2.15 9.91
CA TYR A 80 -8.27 1.22 9.14
C TYR A 80 -8.00 -0.23 9.54
N ALA A 81 -6.75 -0.64 9.67
CA ALA A 81 -6.38 -1.99 10.09
C ALA A 81 -6.78 -2.29 11.55
N GLY A 82 -6.87 -1.26 12.40
CA GLY A 82 -7.36 -1.38 13.77
C GLY A 82 -8.88 -1.54 13.89
N ASP A 83 -9.63 -0.92 12.96
CA ASP A 83 -11.10 -1.06 12.87
C ASP A 83 -11.56 -0.73 11.44
N ALA A 84 -11.68 -1.77 10.62
CA ALA A 84 -12.15 -1.65 9.24
C ALA A 84 -13.69 -1.47 9.14
N SER A 85 -14.43 -1.60 10.25
CA SER A 85 -15.87 -1.34 10.28
C SER A 85 -16.21 0.13 10.51
N ASP A 86 -15.26 0.94 10.98
CA ASP A 86 -15.44 2.39 11.14
C ASP A 86 -15.40 3.08 9.77
N SER A 87 -16.52 3.68 9.39
CA SER A 87 -16.66 4.40 8.11
C SER A 87 -15.69 5.58 7.95
N ASN A 88 -15.26 6.22 9.04
CA ASN A 88 -14.27 7.30 8.98
C ASN A 88 -12.88 6.75 8.65
N ASN A 89 -12.52 5.60 9.20
CA ASN A 89 -11.25 4.94 8.88
C ASN A 89 -11.22 4.51 7.41
N VAL A 90 -12.29 3.91 6.92
CA VAL A 90 -12.45 3.53 5.50
C VAL A 90 -12.32 4.76 4.59
N LYS A 91 -13.01 5.87 4.95
CA LYS A 91 -12.95 7.12 4.19
C LYS A 91 -11.54 7.69 4.11
N ARG A 92 -10.82 7.79 5.24
CA ARG A 92 -9.45 8.33 5.29
C ARG A 92 -8.49 7.49 4.46
N TYR A 93 -8.57 6.16 4.61
CA TYR A 93 -7.74 5.24 3.83
C TYR A 93 -8.01 5.32 2.33
N SER A 94 -9.28 5.47 1.93
CA SER A 94 -9.66 5.67 0.52
C SER A 94 -9.15 6.99 -0.04
N LEU A 95 -9.25 8.09 0.74
CA LEU A 95 -8.78 9.41 0.31
C LEU A 95 -7.27 9.43 0.04
N ILE A 96 -6.46 8.88 0.96
CA ILE A 96 -5.01 8.84 0.74
C ILE A 96 -4.65 7.90 -0.42
N SER A 97 -5.33 6.76 -0.56
CA SER A 97 -5.10 5.84 -1.69
C SER A 97 -5.35 6.51 -3.04
N GLN A 98 -6.42 7.29 -3.15
CA GLN A 98 -6.73 8.11 -4.32
C GLN A 98 -5.64 9.15 -4.61
N SER A 99 -5.19 9.87 -3.56
CA SER A 99 -4.12 10.87 -3.69
C SER A 99 -2.79 10.24 -4.16
N LEU A 100 -2.46 9.03 -3.68
CA LEU A 100 -1.27 8.30 -4.13
C LEU A 100 -1.37 7.85 -5.59
N ALA A 101 -2.55 7.39 -6.02
CA ALA A 101 -2.78 7.07 -7.44
C ALA A 101 -2.63 8.31 -8.33
N GLN A 102 -3.14 9.47 -7.89
CA GLN A 102 -2.99 10.74 -8.59
C GLN A 102 -1.51 11.18 -8.63
N LEU A 103 -0.77 11.08 -7.53
CA LEU A 103 0.66 11.37 -7.47
C LEU A 103 1.43 10.49 -8.47
N GLY A 104 1.18 9.18 -8.43
CA GLY A 104 1.78 8.23 -9.37
C GLY A 104 1.49 8.58 -10.83
N ALA A 105 0.23 8.94 -11.14
CA ALA A 105 -0.15 9.36 -12.49
C ALA A 105 0.55 10.65 -12.94
N ASN A 106 0.70 11.64 -12.04
CA ASN A 106 1.39 12.90 -12.32
C ASN A 106 2.91 12.71 -12.44
N MET A 107 3.45 11.65 -11.85
CA MET A 107 4.87 11.28 -11.89
C MET A 107 5.22 10.22 -12.93
N ALA A 108 4.29 9.81 -13.77
CA ALA A 108 4.50 8.75 -14.76
C ALA A 108 5.68 9.01 -15.73
N TYR A 109 6.15 10.25 -15.83
CA TYR A 109 7.33 10.63 -16.59
C TYR A 109 8.64 10.26 -15.91
N PHE A 110 8.66 10.05 -14.59
CA PHE A 110 9.87 10.01 -13.76
C PHE A 110 10.81 8.87 -14.15
N ASP A 111 10.33 7.64 -14.15
CA ASP A 111 11.14 6.48 -14.52
C ASP A 111 11.59 6.49 -15.99
N PRO A 112 10.73 6.82 -16.99
CA PRO A 112 11.17 7.01 -18.35
C PRO A 112 12.28 8.06 -18.51
N GLU A 113 12.18 9.22 -17.86
CA GLU A 113 13.21 10.25 -17.92
C GLU A 113 14.52 9.81 -17.23
N LEU A 114 14.41 9.17 -16.05
CA LEU A 114 15.57 8.64 -15.34
C LEU A 114 16.35 7.64 -16.19
N LEU A 115 15.64 6.76 -16.90
CA LEU A 115 16.24 5.75 -17.76
C LEU A 115 16.74 6.29 -19.10
N ALA A 116 16.28 7.47 -19.52
CA ALA A 116 16.77 8.17 -20.69
C ALA A 116 18.14 8.86 -20.46
N ILE A 117 18.54 9.06 -19.19
CA ILE A 117 19.87 9.61 -18.87
C ILE A 117 20.95 8.66 -19.39
N GLY A 118 21.89 9.20 -20.17
CA GLY A 118 22.98 8.42 -20.76
C GLY A 118 23.86 7.72 -19.72
N GLU A 119 24.38 6.55 -20.08
CA GLU A 119 25.18 5.70 -19.18
C GLU A 119 26.40 6.43 -18.61
N GLU A 120 27.15 7.20 -19.44
CA GLU A 120 28.30 7.97 -19.00
C GLU A 120 27.92 8.98 -17.89
N THR A 121 26.81 9.68 -18.06
CA THR A 121 26.33 10.65 -17.06
C THR A 121 25.97 9.95 -15.75
N VAL A 122 25.31 8.80 -15.82
CA VAL A 122 24.96 8.04 -14.61
C VAL A 122 26.19 7.50 -13.92
N GLN A 123 27.18 7.00 -14.65
CA GLN A 123 28.46 6.57 -14.07
C GLN A 123 29.19 7.74 -13.38
N ALA A 124 29.16 8.95 -13.98
CA ALA A 124 29.69 10.15 -13.33
C ALA A 124 28.93 10.48 -12.03
N TYR A 125 27.60 10.37 -12.03
CA TYR A 125 26.78 10.57 -10.83
C TYR A 125 27.10 9.55 -9.73
N LEU A 126 27.28 8.27 -10.07
CA LEU A 126 27.62 7.22 -9.11
C LEU A 126 28.99 7.43 -8.43
N GLN A 127 29.90 8.18 -9.04
CA GLN A 127 31.19 8.55 -8.47
C GLN A 127 31.16 9.86 -7.67
N ASP A 128 30.11 10.67 -7.81
CA ASP A 128 30.01 11.96 -7.12
C ASP A 128 29.39 11.74 -5.71
N PRO A 129 30.08 12.20 -4.65
CA PRO A 129 29.59 12.04 -3.26
C PRO A 129 28.20 12.62 -3.00
N SER A 130 27.76 13.65 -3.75
CA SER A 130 26.43 14.24 -3.60
C SER A 130 25.30 13.30 -4.00
N PHE A 131 25.58 12.24 -4.77
CA PHE A 131 24.63 11.20 -5.17
C PHE A 131 24.65 9.96 -4.26
N ALA A 132 25.49 9.94 -3.23
CA ALA A 132 25.60 8.79 -2.33
C ALA A 132 24.25 8.28 -1.80
N PRO A 133 23.28 9.13 -1.39
CA PRO A 133 21.95 8.67 -0.95
C PRO A 133 21.16 7.97 -2.06
N TYR A 134 21.37 8.33 -3.32
CA TYR A 134 20.58 7.87 -4.47
C TYR A 134 21.25 6.74 -5.26
N LYS A 135 22.48 6.36 -4.90
CA LYS A 135 23.26 5.34 -5.61
C LYS A 135 22.52 4.03 -5.80
N VAL A 136 21.99 3.48 -4.71
CA VAL A 136 21.24 2.20 -4.73
C VAL A 136 19.99 2.30 -5.60
N TYR A 137 19.30 3.44 -5.54
CA TYR A 137 18.12 3.68 -6.37
C TYR A 137 18.48 3.70 -7.87
N LEU A 138 19.51 4.45 -8.23
CA LEU A 138 20.03 4.55 -9.61
C LEU A 138 20.47 3.20 -10.18
N GLU A 139 21.18 2.41 -9.38
CA GLU A 139 21.63 1.07 -9.79
C GLU A 139 20.46 0.10 -9.97
N LYS A 140 19.48 0.15 -9.05
CA LYS A 140 18.30 -0.75 -9.10
C LYS A 140 17.34 -0.40 -10.23
N SER A 141 17.04 0.89 -10.46
CA SER A 141 16.11 1.30 -11.51
C SER A 141 16.53 0.82 -12.89
N ARG A 142 17.85 0.83 -13.17
CA ARG A 142 18.39 0.36 -14.45
C ARG A 142 18.18 -1.13 -14.73
N ARG A 143 18.04 -1.96 -13.69
CA ARG A 143 17.76 -3.40 -13.88
C ARG A 143 16.38 -3.66 -14.49
N PHE A 144 15.46 -2.73 -14.31
CA PHE A 144 14.10 -2.84 -14.81
C PHE A 144 13.85 -2.03 -16.08
N LYS A 145 14.91 -1.52 -16.71
CA LYS A 145 14.82 -0.63 -17.87
C LYS A 145 13.95 -1.21 -19.00
N GLU A 146 14.07 -2.50 -19.27
CA GLU A 146 13.31 -3.19 -20.32
C GLU A 146 11.82 -3.34 -19.99
N HIS A 147 11.45 -3.13 -18.73
CA HIS A 147 10.08 -3.28 -18.21
C HIS A 147 9.42 -1.94 -17.85
N VAL A 148 10.13 -0.83 -18.06
CA VAL A 148 9.57 0.52 -17.91
C VAL A 148 8.90 0.92 -19.21
N LEU A 149 7.64 1.30 -19.11
CA LEU A 149 6.79 1.68 -20.22
C LEU A 149 6.98 3.15 -20.60
N SER A 150 6.35 3.59 -21.69
CA SER A 150 6.30 5.01 -22.01
C SER A 150 5.52 5.80 -20.95
N GLU A 151 5.75 7.10 -20.84
CA GLU A 151 5.04 7.99 -19.89
C GLU A 151 3.51 7.83 -19.96
N LYS A 152 2.95 7.71 -21.16
CA LYS A 152 1.50 7.56 -21.35
C LYS A 152 0.99 6.23 -20.80
N GLU A 153 1.73 5.18 -21.02
CA GLU A 153 1.41 3.84 -20.52
C GLU A 153 1.60 3.76 -19.01
N GLU A 154 2.72 4.30 -18.46
CA GLU A 154 2.93 4.38 -17.01
C GLU A 154 1.82 5.16 -16.31
N ARG A 155 1.36 6.26 -16.92
CA ARG A 155 0.22 7.02 -16.40
C ARG A 155 -1.07 6.18 -16.35
N ILE A 156 -1.35 5.39 -17.39
CA ILE A 156 -2.51 4.49 -17.40
C ILE A 156 -2.37 3.42 -16.33
N MET A 157 -1.19 2.83 -16.19
CA MET A 157 -0.90 1.81 -15.16
C MET A 157 -1.04 2.39 -13.74
N ALA A 158 -0.59 3.61 -13.52
CA ALA A 158 -0.73 4.28 -12.23
C ALA A 158 -2.20 4.55 -11.87
N LEU A 159 -3.01 5.06 -12.81
CA LEU A 159 -4.44 5.26 -12.59
C LEU A 159 -5.21 3.96 -12.37
N GLN A 160 -4.78 2.86 -12.99
CA GLN A 160 -5.36 1.53 -12.81
C GLN A 160 -5.08 0.95 -11.41
N SER A 161 -4.09 1.44 -10.67
CA SER A 161 -3.69 0.89 -9.37
C SER A 161 -4.83 0.85 -8.35
N GLU A 162 -5.72 1.85 -8.37
CA GLU A 162 -6.91 1.91 -7.53
C GLU A 162 -7.89 0.76 -7.85
N VAL A 163 -8.18 0.56 -9.13
CA VAL A 163 -9.06 -0.55 -9.59
C VAL A 163 -8.43 -1.90 -9.27
N SER A 164 -7.12 -2.03 -9.43
CA SER A 164 -6.35 -3.26 -9.18
C SER A 164 -6.39 -3.70 -7.73
N SER A 165 -6.58 -2.77 -6.79
CA SER A 165 -6.65 -3.09 -5.36
C SER A 165 -7.97 -3.74 -4.93
N THR A 166 -9.02 -3.69 -5.77
CA THR A 166 -10.40 -4.09 -5.42
C THR A 166 -10.49 -5.53 -4.93
N ALA A 167 -9.84 -6.49 -5.60
CA ALA A 167 -9.89 -7.90 -5.20
C ALA A 167 -9.31 -8.10 -3.79
N ARG A 168 -8.20 -7.44 -3.48
CA ARG A 168 -7.51 -7.50 -2.18
C ARG A 168 -8.32 -6.85 -1.07
N THR A 169 -8.87 -5.65 -1.33
CA THR A 169 -9.68 -4.93 -0.34
C THR A 169 -10.98 -5.67 -0.06
N THR A 170 -11.68 -6.15 -1.08
CA THR A 170 -12.89 -6.96 -0.92
C THR A 170 -12.62 -8.26 -0.15
N PHE A 171 -11.47 -8.93 -0.37
CA PHE A 171 -11.09 -10.09 0.43
C PHE A 171 -10.87 -9.70 1.91
N GLY A 172 -10.24 -8.54 2.15
CA GLY A 172 -10.05 -8.00 3.49
C GLY A 172 -11.38 -7.74 4.21
N ASP A 173 -12.30 -7.05 3.55
CA ASP A 173 -13.63 -6.76 4.09
C ASP A 173 -14.40 -8.04 4.37
N LEU A 174 -14.44 -8.97 3.41
CA LEU A 174 -15.11 -10.26 3.56
C LEU A 174 -14.60 -11.04 4.76
N THR A 175 -13.28 -11.11 4.94
CA THR A 175 -12.67 -11.98 5.96
C THR A 175 -12.55 -11.33 7.34
N ASN A 176 -12.47 -10.01 7.43
CA ASN A 176 -12.26 -9.28 8.68
C ASN A 176 -13.54 -8.61 9.22
N VAL A 177 -14.53 -8.35 8.32
CA VAL A 177 -15.77 -7.65 8.71
C VAL A 177 -17.00 -8.55 8.57
N ASP A 178 -17.17 -9.20 7.41
CA ASP A 178 -18.40 -9.93 7.09
C ASP A 178 -18.43 -11.36 7.66
N PHE A 179 -17.27 -12.01 7.82
CA PHE A 179 -17.22 -13.37 8.34
C PHE A 179 -17.58 -13.44 9.82
N ASP A 180 -18.60 -14.24 10.13
CA ASP A 180 -18.93 -14.66 11.49
C ASP A 180 -18.55 -16.13 11.69
N PHE A 181 -17.48 -16.36 12.45
CA PHE A 181 -17.03 -17.69 12.81
C PHE A 181 -17.76 -18.24 14.05
N GLY A 182 -18.59 -17.44 14.71
CA GLY A 182 -19.30 -17.79 15.93
C GLY A 182 -18.40 -17.93 17.15
N SER A 183 -18.81 -18.80 18.08
CA SER A 183 -18.06 -19.03 19.33
C SER A 183 -17.94 -20.52 19.64
N ILE A 184 -16.95 -20.86 20.47
CA ILE A 184 -16.72 -22.20 21.01
C ILE A 184 -16.58 -22.07 22.52
N ASP A 185 -17.48 -22.76 23.26
CA ASP A 185 -17.49 -22.79 24.71
C ASP A 185 -17.46 -21.37 25.32
N GLY A 186 -18.26 -20.45 24.73
CA GLY A 186 -18.42 -19.06 25.15
C GLY A 186 -17.25 -18.14 24.75
N LYS A 187 -16.25 -18.62 24.00
CA LYS A 187 -15.14 -17.82 23.49
C LYS A 187 -15.31 -17.56 22.00
N SER A 188 -15.20 -16.31 21.57
CA SER A 188 -15.31 -15.93 20.16
C SER A 188 -14.24 -16.60 19.32
N LEU A 189 -14.66 -17.21 18.21
CA LEU A 189 -13.74 -17.73 17.17
C LEU A 189 -13.59 -16.67 16.09
N THR A 190 -12.35 -16.26 15.82
CA THR A 190 -11.99 -15.29 14.80
C THR A 190 -10.65 -15.66 14.19
N GLN A 191 -10.20 -14.95 13.18
CA GLN A 191 -8.85 -15.15 12.61
C GLN A 191 -7.75 -15.02 13.68
N SER A 192 -7.85 -14.04 14.59
CA SER A 192 -6.87 -13.84 15.65
C SER A 192 -6.92 -14.90 16.74
N THR A 193 -8.10 -15.38 17.14
CA THR A 193 -8.24 -16.37 18.21
C THR A 193 -8.08 -17.80 17.73
N PHE A 194 -8.19 -18.06 16.43
CA PHE A 194 -8.08 -19.39 15.84
C PHE A 194 -6.79 -20.11 16.25
N SER A 195 -5.65 -19.43 16.18
CA SER A 195 -4.35 -20.01 16.61
C SER A 195 -4.37 -20.44 18.08
N SER A 196 -5.00 -19.64 18.96
CA SER A 196 -5.10 -19.97 20.38
C SER A 196 -5.93 -21.25 20.62
N PHE A 197 -7.00 -21.45 19.85
CA PHE A 197 -7.77 -22.70 19.90
C PHE A 197 -6.95 -23.89 19.43
N LEU A 198 -6.13 -23.72 18.38
CA LEU A 198 -5.27 -24.79 17.84
C LEU A 198 -4.09 -25.16 18.77
N MET A 199 -3.71 -24.28 19.69
CA MET A 199 -2.68 -24.52 20.70
C MET A 199 -3.22 -25.27 21.94
N SER A 200 -4.53 -25.53 22.03
CA SER A 200 -5.12 -26.27 23.16
C SER A 200 -4.58 -27.70 23.23
N GLU A 201 -4.39 -28.23 24.44
CA GLU A 201 -4.08 -29.65 24.65
C GLU A 201 -5.27 -30.56 24.27
N ASP A 202 -6.51 -30.06 24.40
CA ASP A 202 -7.72 -30.77 24.02
C ASP A 202 -7.85 -30.94 22.50
N ARG A 203 -7.72 -32.20 22.06
CA ARG A 203 -7.81 -32.53 20.62
C ARG A 203 -9.20 -32.28 20.04
N GLU A 204 -10.26 -32.52 20.80
CA GLU A 204 -11.63 -32.32 20.29
C GLU A 204 -11.94 -30.83 20.18
N LEU A 205 -11.45 -30.00 21.07
CA LEU A 205 -11.52 -28.55 20.95
C LEU A 205 -10.80 -28.04 19.68
N ARG A 206 -9.56 -28.50 19.44
CA ARG A 206 -8.82 -28.15 18.20
C ARG A 206 -9.59 -28.54 16.96
N LYS A 207 -10.14 -29.75 16.92
CA LYS A 207 -10.92 -30.28 15.80
C LYS A 207 -12.22 -29.49 15.57
N LYS A 208 -12.91 -29.13 16.64
CA LYS A 208 -14.13 -28.30 16.59
C LYS A 208 -13.81 -26.93 16.02
N ALA A 209 -12.77 -26.28 16.53
CA ALA A 209 -12.33 -24.97 16.05
C ALA A 209 -11.93 -25.00 14.56
N TYR A 210 -11.15 -25.98 14.15
CA TYR A 210 -10.76 -26.17 12.76
C TYR A 210 -11.96 -26.30 11.83
N LYS A 211 -12.89 -27.20 12.16
CA LYS A 211 -14.08 -27.44 11.33
C LYS A 211 -14.97 -26.22 11.24
N GLN A 212 -15.22 -25.55 12.36
CA GLN A 212 -16.08 -24.37 12.42
C GLN A 212 -15.46 -23.21 11.65
N PHE A 213 -14.17 -22.96 11.82
CA PHE A 213 -13.44 -21.91 11.12
C PHE A 213 -13.49 -22.11 9.60
N TYR A 214 -13.10 -23.28 9.12
CA TYR A 214 -13.07 -23.54 7.68
C TYR A 214 -14.44 -23.75 7.04
N ALA A 215 -15.48 -24.03 7.82
CA ALA A 215 -16.84 -24.08 7.30
C ALA A 215 -17.29 -22.72 6.76
N VAL A 216 -16.88 -21.61 7.39
CA VAL A 216 -17.18 -20.25 6.91
C VAL A 216 -16.48 -19.98 5.59
N TYR A 217 -15.22 -20.36 5.47
CA TYR A 217 -14.50 -20.25 4.19
C TYR A 217 -15.12 -21.11 3.09
N ASP A 218 -15.54 -22.33 3.41
CA ASP A 218 -16.17 -23.23 2.42
C ASP A 218 -17.50 -22.68 1.90
N GLN A 219 -18.29 -22.03 2.78
CA GLN A 219 -19.52 -21.34 2.37
C GLN A 219 -19.27 -20.22 1.35
N HIS A 220 -18.10 -19.58 1.41
CA HIS A 220 -17.73 -18.45 0.55
C HIS A 220 -16.67 -18.80 -0.51
N LYS A 221 -16.36 -20.09 -0.67
CA LYS A 221 -15.26 -20.55 -1.56
C LYS A 221 -15.36 -20.06 -3.00
N HIS A 222 -16.56 -19.92 -3.55
CA HIS A 222 -16.74 -19.45 -4.92
C HIS A 222 -16.41 -17.96 -5.05
N THR A 223 -16.79 -17.15 -4.06
CA THR A 223 -16.44 -15.72 -4.00
C THR A 223 -14.94 -15.54 -3.84
N ILE A 224 -14.33 -16.26 -2.89
CA ILE A 224 -12.90 -16.24 -2.64
C ILE A 224 -12.10 -16.68 -3.88
N ALA A 225 -12.53 -17.77 -4.53
CA ALA A 225 -11.90 -18.23 -5.76
C ALA A 225 -11.98 -17.19 -6.89
N ARG A 226 -13.08 -16.45 -6.97
CA ARG A 226 -13.23 -15.39 -7.97
C ARG A 226 -12.35 -14.18 -7.68
N LEU A 227 -12.20 -13.79 -6.39
CA LEU A 227 -11.28 -12.73 -5.97
C LEU A 227 -9.83 -13.12 -6.27
N TYR A 228 -9.45 -14.36 -5.95
CA TYR A 228 -8.11 -14.88 -6.26
C TYR A 228 -7.86 -14.90 -7.78
N GLU A 229 -8.80 -15.38 -8.58
CA GLU A 229 -8.72 -15.33 -10.05
C GLU A 229 -8.55 -13.89 -10.55
N GLY A 230 -9.26 -12.93 -9.94
CA GLY A 230 -9.14 -11.51 -10.24
C GLY A 230 -7.73 -10.99 -10.02
N GLN A 231 -7.14 -11.32 -8.87
CA GLN A 231 -5.76 -10.95 -8.54
C GLN A 231 -4.76 -11.55 -9.53
N VAL A 232 -4.88 -12.85 -9.82
CA VAL A 232 -4.00 -13.53 -10.79
C VAL A 232 -4.11 -12.90 -12.20
N LYS A 233 -5.33 -12.52 -12.63
CA LYS A 233 -5.53 -11.83 -13.90
C LYS A 233 -4.87 -10.46 -13.91
N GLN A 234 -4.94 -9.73 -12.78
CA GLN A 234 -4.28 -8.44 -12.62
C GLN A 234 -2.76 -8.56 -12.70
N ASP A 235 -2.18 -9.55 -12.02
CA ASP A 235 -0.73 -9.80 -12.05
C ASP A 235 -0.28 -10.16 -13.46
N LYS A 236 -1.03 -11.05 -14.14
CA LYS A 236 -0.77 -11.41 -15.55
C LYS A 236 -0.90 -10.22 -16.49
N PHE A 237 -1.85 -9.33 -16.26
CA PHE A 237 -1.97 -8.11 -17.04
C PHE A 237 -0.72 -7.24 -16.87
N SER A 238 -0.30 -6.98 -15.63
CA SER A 238 0.88 -6.17 -15.32
C SER A 238 2.16 -6.78 -15.91
N CYS A 239 2.34 -8.10 -15.78
CA CYS A 239 3.48 -8.80 -16.40
C CYS A 239 3.50 -8.64 -17.92
N LYS A 240 2.37 -8.89 -18.59
CA LYS A 240 2.29 -8.77 -20.05
C LYS A 240 2.47 -7.33 -20.52
N ALA A 241 1.87 -6.36 -19.84
CA ALA A 241 2.01 -4.95 -20.18
C ALA A 241 3.47 -4.50 -20.10
N ARG A 242 4.25 -5.01 -19.14
CA ARG A 242 5.65 -4.68 -18.91
C ARG A 242 6.65 -5.60 -19.61
N GLY A 243 6.18 -6.55 -20.44
CA GLY A 243 7.06 -7.45 -21.17
C GLY A 243 7.79 -8.49 -20.32
N TYR A 244 7.25 -8.87 -19.16
CA TYR A 244 7.75 -10.02 -18.42
C TYR A 244 7.25 -11.33 -19.08
N GLU A 245 8.12 -12.36 -19.11
CA GLU A 245 7.79 -13.70 -19.61
C GLU A 245 6.93 -14.51 -18.62
#